data_07cf96a366c4fc8a3de456b3163d56bd
#
_entry.id   07cf96a366c4fc8a3de456b3163d56bd
#
_cell.length_a   1.000
_cell.length_b   1.000
_cell.length_c   1.000
_cell.angle_alpha   90.00
_cell.angle_beta   90.00
_cell.angle_gamma   90.00
#
_symmetry.space_group_name_H-M   'P 1'
#
loop_
_entity.id
_entity.type
_entity.pdbx_description
1 polymer ?
#
loop_
_entity_poly.entity_id
_entity_poly.type
_entity_poly.pdbx_seq_one_letter_code
_entity_poly.pdbx_strand_id
1 'polypeptide(L)'
;NGHIGFNEPGTVFKKETHCVDLTESTIEANKRFFASEADVPRQAYSLGIKNIMQARKILVVASGEDKADALYNAVYGEITPEVPASILQLHNDVIIVADEAALKRF
;
A
#
# COMPACT_ATOMS: atom_id res chain seq x y z
N ASN A 1 -4.73 -3.57 3.97
CA ASN A 1 -4.40 -4.64 3.04
C ASN A 1 -2.92 -4.67 2.59
N GLY A 2 -2.09 -3.74 3.08
CA GLY A 2 -0.67 -3.72 2.78
C GLY A 2 -0.29 -3.22 1.39
N HIS A 3 -1.18 -2.51 0.69
CA HIS A 3 -0.85 -1.92 -0.60
C HIS A 3 0.15 -0.77 -0.47
N ILE A 4 0.92 -0.52 -1.53
CA ILE A 4 1.76 0.68 -1.69
C ILE A 4 1.47 1.34 -3.04
N GLY A 5 1.21 2.65 -3.05
CA GLY A 5 0.56 3.29 -4.17
C GLY A 5 -0.80 2.60 -4.42
N PHE A 6 -1.10 2.31 -5.67
CA PHE A 6 -2.23 1.46 -6.03
C PHE A 6 -1.79 0.01 -6.36
N ASN A 7 -0.62 -0.42 -5.87
CA ASN A 7 -0.21 -1.82 -5.93
C ASN A 7 -0.91 -2.59 -4.82
N GLU A 8 -2.05 -3.16 -5.16
CA GLU A 8 -2.90 -3.91 -4.24
C GLU A 8 -2.50 -5.39 -4.19
N PRO A 9 -3.00 -6.15 -3.18
CA PRO A 9 -2.73 -7.57 -3.08
C PRO A 9 -2.98 -8.30 -4.39
N GLY A 10 -2.03 -9.14 -4.79
CA GLY A 10 -2.09 -9.84 -6.07
C GLY A 10 -1.11 -10.98 -6.14
N THR A 11 -0.88 -11.47 -7.34
CA THR A 11 -0.05 -12.63 -7.60
C THR A 11 1.35 -12.30 -8.09
N VAL A 12 1.58 -11.05 -8.48
CA VAL A 12 2.88 -10.58 -8.98
C VAL A 12 3.18 -9.16 -8.47
N PHE A 13 4.45 -8.85 -8.32
CA PHE A 13 4.91 -7.47 -8.14
C PHE A 13 4.99 -6.80 -9.51
N LYS A 14 4.17 -5.77 -9.74
CA LYS A 14 4.22 -4.97 -10.96
C LYS A 14 5.42 -4.02 -10.90
N LYS A 15 6.37 -4.17 -11.82
CA LYS A 15 7.61 -3.38 -11.81
C LYS A 15 7.41 -1.93 -12.17
N GLU A 16 6.79 -1.67 -13.32
CA GLU A 16 6.73 -0.35 -13.96
C GLU A 16 5.43 0.36 -13.62
N THR A 17 5.41 1.67 -13.88
CA THR A 17 4.17 2.44 -13.82
C THR A 17 3.13 1.82 -14.75
N HIS A 18 1.94 1.61 -14.24
CA HIS A 18 0.88 0.88 -14.93
C HIS A 18 -0.50 1.38 -14.54
N CYS A 19 -1.48 1.09 -15.38
CA CYS A 19 -2.88 1.30 -15.07
C CYS A 19 -3.41 0.13 -14.24
N VAL A 20 -4.15 0.45 -13.19
CA VAL A 20 -4.79 -0.56 -12.33
C VAL A 20 -6.30 -0.38 -12.32
N ASP A 21 -7.02 -1.48 -12.26
CA ASP A 21 -8.44 -1.48 -11.90
C ASP A 21 -8.54 -1.44 -10.38
N LEU A 22 -9.23 -0.43 -9.86
CA LEU A 22 -9.36 -0.26 -8.41
C LEU A 22 -10.32 -1.30 -7.85
N THR A 23 -10.00 -1.81 -6.67
CA THR A 23 -10.91 -2.71 -5.95
C THR A 23 -12.12 -1.95 -5.43
N GLU A 24 -13.22 -2.65 -5.18
CA GLU A 24 -14.42 -2.04 -4.60
C GLU A 24 -14.14 -1.37 -3.25
N SER A 25 -13.25 -1.94 -2.44
CA SER A 25 -12.87 -1.33 -1.16
C SER A 25 -12.12 -0.01 -1.35
N THR A 26 -11.28 0.11 -2.36
CA THR A 26 -10.57 1.35 -2.68
C THR A 26 -11.54 2.40 -3.21
N ILE A 27 -12.47 2.03 -4.08
CA ILE A 27 -13.52 2.93 -4.59
C ILE A 27 -14.37 3.44 -3.42
N GLU A 28 -14.82 2.57 -2.55
CA GLU A 28 -15.60 2.91 -1.36
C GLU A 28 -14.84 3.87 -0.43
N ALA A 29 -13.57 3.61 -0.18
CA ALA A 29 -12.74 4.47 0.67
C ALA A 29 -12.53 5.87 0.10
N ASN A 30 -12.56 6.03 -1.23
CA ASN A 30 -12.33 7.30 -1.91
C ASN A 30 -13.63 8.07 -2.23
N LYS A 31 -14.80 7.47 -2.11
CA LYS A 31 -16.07 8.12 -2.48
C LYS A 31 -16.31 9.43 -1.72
N ARG A 32 -15.77 9.59 -0.52
CA ARG A 32 -15.87 10.82 0.30
C ARG A 32 -15.30 12.06 -0.38
N PHE A 33 -14.44 11.88 -1.37
CA PHE A 33 -13.82 12.99 -2.12
C PHE A 33 -14.62 13.39 -3.37
N PHE A 34 -15.72 12.71 -3.64
CA PHE A 34 -16.54 12.91 -4.85
C PHE A 34 -18.00 13.19 -4.48
N ALA A 35 -18.73 13.81 -5.40
CA ALA A 35 -20.14 14.16 -5.18
C ALA A 35 -21.04 12.91 -5.08
N SER A 36 -20.69 11.84 -5.82
CA SER A 36 -21.39 10.55 -5.78
C SER A 36 -20.43 9.42 -6.08
N GLU A 37 -20.83 8.19 -5.73
CA GLU A 37 -20.04 7.00 -6.02
C GLU A 37 -19.81 6.79 -7.52
N ALA A 38 -20.80 7.17 -8.34
CA ALA A 38 -20.68 7.10 -9.80
C ALA A 38 -19.56 7.98 -10.37
N ASP A 39 -19.18 9.06 -9.67
CA ASP A 39 -18.11 9.97 -10.07
C ASP A 39 -16.71 9.47 -9.69
N VAL A 40 -16.61 8.43 -8.85
CA VAL A 40 -15.33 7.87 -8.45
C VAL A 40 -14.68 7.14 -9.62
N PRO A 41 -13.44 7.50 -10.01
CA PRO A 41 -12.72 6.75 -11.03
C PRO A 41 -12.57 5.28 -10.62
N ARG A 42 -12.69 4.39 -11.59
CA ARG A 42 -12.54 2.93 -11.37
C ARG A 42 -11.17 2.43 -11.75
N GLN A 43 -10.36 3.28 -12.35
CA GLN A 43 -8.98 2.99 -12.74
C GLN A 43 -8.07 4.13 -12.29
N ALA A 44 -6.79 3.80 -12.05
CA ALA A 44 -5.77 4.77 -11.74
C ALA A 44 -4.41 4.33 -12.29
N TYR A 45 -3.51 5.27 -12.49
CA TYR A 45 -2.11 4.95 -12.71
C TYR A 45 -1.41 4.79 -11.37
N SER A 46 -0.59 3.77 -11.26
CA SER A 46 0.25 3.53 -10.10
C SER A 46 1.71 3.53 -10.47
N LEU A 47 2.54 4.07 -9.59
CA LEU A 47 3.98 3.77 -9.63
C LEU A 47 4.16 2.28 -9.45
N GLY A 48 5.02 1.68 -10.26
CA GLY A 48 5.40 0.28 -10.09
C GLY A 48 6.38 0.09 -8.93
N ILE A 49 6.55 -1.15 -8.53
CA ILE A 49 7.42 -1.54 -7.40
C ILE A 49 8.87 -1.10 -7.64
N LYS A 50 9.39 -1.25 -8.85
CA LYS A 50 10.73 -0.79 -9.21
C LYS A 50 10.91 0.71 -8.96
N ASN A 51 9.93 1.52 -9.37
CA ASN A 51 9.98 2.97 -9.19
C ASN A 51 10.03 3.34 -7.71
N ILE A 52 9.24 2.68 -6.88
CA ILE A 52 9.22 2.89 -5.43
C ILE A 52 10.56 2.48 -4.82
N MET A 53 11.06 1.30 -5.17
CA MET A 53 12.30 0.75 -4.61
C MET A 53 13.57 1.50 -5.04
N GLN A 54 13.51 2.29 -6.10
CA GLN A 54 14.61 3.17 -6.55
C GLN A 54 14.73 4.45 -5.73
N ALA A 55 13.75 4.79 -4.91
CA ALA A 55 13.86 5.93 -4.00
C ALA A 55 15.02 5.72 -3.03
N ARG A 56 15.77 6.78 -2.72
CA ARG A 56 16.87 6.71 -1.76
C ARG A 56 16.39 6.43 -0.35
N LYS A 57 15.25 7.01 0.01
CA LYS A 57 14.62 6.88 1.32
C LYS A 57 13.11 6.72 1.11
N ILE A 58 12.53 5.83 1.88
CA ILE A 58 11.08 5.60 1.89
C ILE A 58 10.54 5.92 3.27
N LEU A 59 9.50 6.73 3.32
CA LEU A 59 8.75 7.02 4.53
C LEU A 59 7.40 6.33 4.44
N VAL A 60 7.13 5.45 5.40
CA VAL A 60 5.83 4.80 5.55
C VAL A 60 5.12 5.45 6.74
N VAL A 61 3.92 5.96 6.50
CA VAL A 61 3.08 6.54 7.55
C VAL A 61 1.82 5.71 7.68
N ALA A 62 1.53 5.25 8.89
CA ALA A 62 0.34 4.46 9.17
C ALA A 62 -0.29 4.89 10.50
N SER A 63 -1.61 4.96 10.53
CA SER A 63 -2.34 5.26 11.77
C SER A 63 -3.63 4.44 11.85
N GLY A 64 -4.00 4.11 13.08
CA GLY A 64 -5.21 3.38 13.38
C GLY A 64 -5.01 1.87 13.46
N GLU A 65 -5.85 1.25 14.28
CA GLU A 65 -5.80 -0.20 14.55
C GLU A 65 -6.06 -1.04 13.29
N ASP A 66 -6.83 -0.53 12.35
CA ASP A 66 -7.13 -1.19 11.07
C ASP A 66 -5.88 -1.38 10.18
N LYS A 67 -4.77 -0.68 10.49
CA LYS A 67 -3.48 -0.85 9.81
C LYS A 67 -2.53 -1.84 10.51
N ALA A 68 -2.86 -2.27 11.72
CA ALA A 68 -1.94 -3.05 12.56
C ALA A 68 -1.47 -4.35 11.88
N ASP A 69 -2.39 -5.13 11.33
CA ASP A 69 -2.05 -6.39 10.65
C ASP A 69 -1.24 -6.14 9.37
N ALA A 70 -1.66 -5.17 8.56
CA ALA A 70 -0.96 -4.85 7.32
C ALA A 70 0.46 -4.36 7.59
N LEU A 71 0.64 -3.51 8.60
CA LEU A 71 1.95 -2.99 8.97
C LEU A 71 2.86 -4.09 9.53
N TYR A 72 2.34 -4.95 10.40
CA TYR A 72 3.09 -6.08 10.94
C TYR A 72 3.55 -7.02 9.83
N ASN A 73 2.65 -7.40 8.94
CA ASN A 73 2.97 -8.29 7.83
C ASN A 73 3.94 -7.65 6.82
N ALA A 74 3.88 -6.33 6.63
CA ALA A 74 4.84 -5.63 5.79
C ALA A 74 6.26 -5.67 6.34
N VAL A 75 6.42 -5.65 7.68
CA VAL A 75 7.74 -5.60 8.33
C VAL A 75 8.28 -6.99 8.66
N TYR A 76 7.44 -7.87 9.19
CA TYR A 76 7.85 -9.17 9.73
C TYR A 76 7.28 -10.38 8.99
N GLY A 77 6.33 -10.15 8.08
CA GLY A 77 5.73 -11.22 7.31
C GLY A 77 6.60 -11.69 6.15
N GLU A 78 6.10 -12.65 5.42
CA GLU A 78 6.71 -13.13 4.19
C GLU A 78 6.69 -12.03 3.12
N ILE A 79 7.76 -11.95 2.33
CA ILE A 79 7.80 -11.04 1.16
C ILE A 79 6.96 -11.68 0.05
N THR A 80 5.80 -11.11 -0.20
CA THR A 80 4.83 -11.67 -1.13
C THR A 80 3.99 -10.58 -1.82
N PRO A 81 3.62 -10.75 -3.08
CA PRO A 81 2.70 -9.83 -3.77
C PRO A 81 1.32 -9.72 -3.11
N GLU A 82 0.93 -10.68 -2.26
CA GLU A 82 -0.31 -10.59 -1.47
C GLU A 82 -0.27 -9.48 -0.44
N VAL A 83 0.94 -9.09 -0.03
CA VAL A 83 1.19 -7.93 0.83
C VAL A 83 2.24 -7.05 0.13
N PRO A 84 1.85 -6.19 -0.82
CA PRO A 84 2.81 -5.45 -1.64
C PRO A 84 3.85 -4.67 -0.84
N ALA A 85 3.48 -4.10 0.29
CA ALA A 85 4.40 -3.38 1.18
C ALA A 85 5.50 -4.28 1.78
N SER A 86 5.36 -5.60 1.75
CA SER A 86 6.38 -6.52 2.25
C SER A 86 7.69 -6.43 1.47
N ILE A 87 7.66 -5.97 0.20
CA ILE A 87 8.86 -5.75 -0.60
C ILE A 87 9.80 -4.70 0.01
N LEU A 88 9.26 -3.79 0.83
CA LEU A 88 10.05 -2.75 1.49
C LEU A 88 11.10 -3.33 2.44
N GLN A 89 10.94 -4.58 2.89
CA GLN A 89 11.96 -5.30 3.67
C GLN A 89 13.30 -5.40 2.92
N LEU A 90 13.29 -5.32 1.60
CA LEU A 90 14.50 -5.38 0.76
C LEU A 90 15.13 -4.00 0.52
N HIS A 91 14.51 -2.93 1.00
CA HIS A 91 15.03 -1.57 0.81
C HIS A 91 16.03 -1.20 1.93
N ASN A 92 17.05 -0.42 1.58
CA ASN A 92 18.13 -0.07 2.50
C ASN A 92 17.77 1.02 3.52
N ASP A 93 16.76 1.84 3.24
CA ASP A 93 16.46 3.01 4.07
C ASP A 93 14.95 3.28 4.10
N VAL A 94 14.27 2.58 4.99
CA VAL A 94 12.83 2.75 5.23
C VAL A 94 12.63 3.26 6.65
N ILE A 95 11.87 4.35 6.78
CA ILE A 95 11.43 4.88 8.05
C ILE A 95 9.93 4.64 8.15
N ILE A 96 9.51 4.08 9.28
CA ILE A 96 8.08 3.89 9.59
C ILE A 96 7.70 4.83 10.72
N VAL A 97 6.67 5.64 10.48
CA VAL A 97 6.04 6.49 11.48
C VAL A 97 4.61 6.00 11.66
N ALA A 98 4.30 5.54 12.85
CA ALA A 98 2.98 4.98 13.14
C ALA A 98 2.55 5.30 14.58
N ASP A 99 1.24 5.40 14.78
CA ASP A 99 0.69 5.55 16.13
C ASP A 99 0.66 4.20 16.87
N GLU A 100 0.40 4.26 18.18
CA GLU A 100 0.35 3.06 19.02
C GLU A 100 -0.68 2.03 18.53
N ALA A 101 -1.81 2.50 18.01
CA ALA A 101 -2.87 1.63 17.51
C ALA A 101 -2.41 0.84 16.27
N ALA A 102 -1.69 1.48 15.35
CA ALA A 102 -1.12 0.82 14.18
C ALA A 102 0.05 -0.11 14.56
N LEU A 103 0.72 0.15 15.68
CA LEU A 103 1.84 -0.67 16.18
C LEU A 103 1.40 -1.76 17.17
N LYS A 104 0.11 -1.99 17.31
CA LYS A 104 -0.45 -2.92 18.31
C LYS A 104 0.16 -4.32 18.28
N ARG A 105 0.60 -4.80 17.12
CA ARG A 105 1.23 -6.12 16.97
C ARG A 105 2.75 -6.13 17.10
N PHE A 106 3.38 -4.98 17.28
CA PHE A 106 4.84 -4.86 17.38
C PHE A 106 5.40 -5.16 18.79
#